data_3f43c11838328c636acaba39ab43789f
#
_entry.id   3f43c11838328c636acaba39ab43789f
#
_cell.length_a   1.000
_cell.length_b   1.000
_cell.length_c   1.000
_cell.angle_alpha   90.00
_cell.angle_beta   90.00
_cell.angle_gamma   90.00
#
_symmetry.space_group_name_H-M   'P 1'
#
loop_
_entity.id
_entity.type
_entity.pdbx_description
1 polymer ?
#
loop_
_entity_poly.entity_id
_entity_poly.type
_entity_poly.pdbx_seq_one_letter_code
_entity_poly.pdbx_strand_id
1 'polypeptide(L)'
;MGRPGKRGGAGTGTVGVSSSNIAKIIDSANKNGGMTIDIHGNTKREGIAFAPHKNSEAIISTDKLGAVELKKFIVKNLDKLRHPDANLGGWKNPEDGKWYLDISHVGKYSKDTIKKAQQAKQLAVFDLKTFKEIKTGDIKDGKYTPIASPEAIYNEHFGK
;
A
#
# COMPACT_ATOMS: atom_id res chain seq x y z
N MET A 1 17.33 -10.43 25.63
CA MET A 1 17.39 -9.71 25.57
C MET A 1 17.57 -9.14 25.36
N GLY A 2 17.04 -9.39 25.11
CA GLY A 2 16.96 -8.59 24.83
C GLY A 2 16.98 -8.26 24.87
N ARG A 3 16.44 -8.07 24.88
CA ARG A 3 16.37 -7.26 24.93
C ARG A 3 16.25 -6.80 24.99
N PRO A 4 16.11 -7.07 25.16
CA PRO A 4 15.83 -6.34 25.10
C PRO A 4 15.82 -5.87 24.89
N GLY A 5 15.47 -5.99 24.95
CA GLY A 5 15.26 -5.40 24.78
C GLY A 5 15.23 -5.05 24.62
N LYS A 6 14.99 -4.71 24.60
CA LYS A 6 14.82 -4.15 24.45
C LYS A 6 14.63 -3.82 24.24
N ARG A 7 14.37 -3.76 24.32
CA ARG A 7 14.01 -3.26 24.06
C ARG A 7 13.74 -2.82 23.74
N GLY A 8 13.55 -2.80 23.81
CA GLY A 8 12.95 -2.28 23.45
C GLY A 8 12.65 -1.85 23.23
N GLY A 9 12.44 -1.67 23.34
CA GLY A 9 11.83 -1.20 23.11
C GLY A 9 11.41 -0.82 23.03
N ALA A 10 11.15 -0.69 23.21
CA ALA A 10 10.59 -0.36 22.99
C ALA A 10 10.00 0.02 22.76
N GLY A 11 9.77 0.21 22.87
CA GLY A 11 9.12 0.43 22.62
C GLY A 11 8.41 0.55 22.06
N THR A 12 8.38 0.88 22.01
CA THR A 12 7.73 0.83 21.33
C THR A 12 7.55 0.13 20.40
N GLY A 13 8.35 -0.25 20.06
CA GLY A 13 8.13 -1.16 18.98
C GLY A 13 7.01 -2.02 19.22
N THR A 14 6.41 -1.70 20.13
CA THR A 14 5.27 -2.37 20.59
C THR A 14 4.39 -2.90 19.52
N VAL A 15 4.28 -2.25 18.40
CA VAL A 15 3.42 -2.69 17.31
C VAL A 15 4.22 -3.03 16.06
N GLY A 16 5.48 -3.33 16.24
CA GLY A 16 6.34 -3.73 15.13
C GLY A 16 6.89 -2.57 14.31
N VAL A 17 6.51 -1.33 14.64
CA VAL A 17 7.01 -0.15 13.92
C VAL A 17 7.50 0.87 14.93
N SER A 18 8.74 1.28 14.81
CA SER A 18 9.35 2.22 15.74
C SER A 18 8.77 3.63 15.60
N SER A 19 8.88 4.42 16.67
CA SER A 19 8.44 5.80 16.63
C SER A 19 9.17 6.62 15.57
N SER A 20 10.46 6.35 15.33
CA SER A 20 11.21 7.04 14.30
C SER A 20 10.70 6.68 12.90
N ASN A 21 10.31 5.43 12.69
CA ASN A 21 9.73 5.01 11.41
C ASN A 21 8.35 5.66 11.20
N ILE A 22 7.54 5.73 12.25
CA ILE A 22 6.25 6.43 12.19
C ILE A 22 6.46 7.89 11.78
N ALA A 23 7.43 8.57 12.38
CA ALA A 23 7.72 9.96 12.04
C ALA A 23 8.13 10.13 10.58
N LYS A 24 8.96 9.24 10.07
CA LYS A 24 9.38 9.25 8.67
C LYS A 24 8.20 9.05 7.72
N ILE A 25 7.32 8.10 8.05
CA ILE A 25 6.14 7.81 7.24
C ILE A 25 5.23 9.03 7.16
N ILE A 26 4.96 9.63 8.31
CA ILE A 26 4.11 10.83 8.40
C ILE A 26 4.70 12.00 7.62
N ASP A 27 5.98 12.25 7.81
CA ASP A 27 6.65 13.35 7.12
C ASP A 27 6.60 13.17 5.61
N SER A 28 6.91 11.98 5.14
CA SER A 28 6.86 11.65 3.71
C SER A 28 5.44 11.80 3.15
N ALA A 29 4.45 11.27 3.87
CA ALA A 29 3.06 11.33 3.44
C ALA A 29 2.57 12.78 3.32
N ASN A 30 2.78 13.58 4.36
CA ASN A 30 2.30 14.95 4.37
C ASN A 30 3.03 15.85 3.36
N LYS A 31 4.32 15.59 3.15
CA LYS A 31 5.11 16.34 2.18
C LYS A 31 4.67 16.06 0.74
N ASN A 32 4.37 14.81 0.43
CA ASN A 32 4.11 14.37 -0.94
C ASN A 32 2.63 14.21 -1.28
N GLY A 33 1.74 14.28 -0.29
CA GLY A 33 0.31 14.06 -0.51
C GLY A 33 -0.04 12.59 -0.73
N GLY A 34 0.90 11.69 -0.49
CA GLY A 34 0.71 10.25 -0.65
C GLY A 34 1.95 9.48 -0.24
N MET A 35 1.79 8.17 -0.12
CA MET A 35 2.90 7.31 0.26
C MET A 35 2.66 5.87 -0.21
N THR A 36 3.76 5.16 -0.47
CA THR A 36 3.79 3.70 -0.51
C THR A 36 5.08 3.33 0.21
N ILE A 37 4.95 2.86 1.43
CA ILE A 37 6.09 2.74 2.33
C ILE A 37 5.93 1.50 3.21
N ASP A 38 7.00 0.74 3.40
CA ASP A 38 6.93 -0.44 4.25
C ASP A 38 7.00 -0.06 5.74
N ILE A 39 6.81 -1.05 6.60
CA ILE A 39 6.78 -0.80 8.06
C ILE A 39 8.15 -0.42 8.62
N HIS A 40 9.21 -0.53 7.82
CA HIS A 40 10.56 -0.10 8.21
C HIS A 40 10.85 1.34 7.76
N GLY A 41 9.90 2.00 7.10
CA GLY A 41 10.07 3.37 6.64
C GLY A 41 10.70 3.49 5.25
N ASN A 42 10.77 2.40 4.51
CA ASN A 42 11.37 2.40 3.16
C ASN A 42 10.31 2.70 2.11
N THR A 43 10.47 3.82 1.42
CA THR A 43 9.55 4.24 0.36
C THR A 43 9.75 3.38 -0.89
N LYS A 44 8.65 2.92 -1.47
CA LYS A 44 8.68 2.21 -2.75
C LYS A 44 8.44 3.21 -3.87
N ARG A 45 9.36 3.28 -4.81
CA ARG A 45 9.32 4.25 -5.92
C ARG A 45 9.15 3.60 -7.29
N GLU A 46 9.17 2.28 -7.34
CA GLU A 46 8.97 1.52 -8.58
C GLU A 46 8.34 0.18 -8.25
N GLY A 47 7.74 -0.44 -9.24
CA GLY A 47 7.02 -1.68 -9.09
C GLY A 47 5.55 -1.51 -9.44
N ILE A 48 4.84 -2.62 -9.43
CA ILE A 48 3.41 -2.65 -9.71
C ILE A 48 2.67 -2.80 -8.39
N ALA A 49 1.84 -1.83 -8.05
CA ALA A 49 1.12 -1.79 -6.79
C ALA A 49 -0.36 -2.10 -6.97
N PHE A 50 -0.94 -2.81 -6.01
CA PHE A 50 -2.38 -3.03 -5.93
C PHE A 50 -2.78 -3.24 -4.47
N ALA A 51 -4.04 -3.02 -4.14
CA ALA A 51 -4.55 -3.11 -2.76
C ALA A 51 -5.50 -4.30 -2.62
N PRO A 52 -5.00 -5.48 -2.22
CA PRO A 52 -5.82 -6.71 -2.19
C PRO A 52 -6.83 -6.79 -1.04
N HIS A 53 -6.72 -5.91 -0.05
CA HIS A 53 -7.54 -5.95 1.16
C HIS A 53 -8.48 -4.74 1.23
N LYS A 54 -9.51 -4.73 0.38
CA LYS A 54 -10.45 -3.60 0.33
C LYS A 54 -11.10 -3.26 1.66
N ASN A 55 -11.40 -4.27 2.48
CA ASN A 55 -12.05 -4.06 3.76
C ASN A 55 -11.12 -3.47 4.82
N SER A 56 -9.85 -3.33 4.51
CA SER A 56 -8.86 -2.75 5.42
C SER A 56 -8.62 -1.27 5.16
N GLU A 57 -9.27 -0.69 4.18
CA GLU A 57 -9.13 0.74 3.89
C GLU A 57 -9.68 1.58 5.03
N ALA A 58 -8.97 2.64 5.38
CA ALA A 58 -9.41 3.59 6.39
C ALA A 58 -9.43 5.00 5.79
N ILE A 59 -10.43 5.77 6.17
CA ILE A 59 -10.57 7.17 5.74
C ILE A 59 -10.39 8.05 6.95
N ILE A 60 -9.42 8.96 6.88
CA ILE A 60 -9.07 9.88 7.97
C ILE A 60 -9.46 11.30 7.55
N SER A 61 -10.33 11.93 8.33
CA SER A 61 -10.89 13.24 7.98
C SER A 61 -10.07 14.42 8.52
N THR A 62 -8.74 14.29 8.49
CA THR A 62 -7.84 15.34 8.93
C THR A 62 -7.04 15.88 7.76
N ASP A 63 -6.66 17.15 7.82
CA ASP A 63 -5.85 17.77 6.77
C ASP A 63 -4.47 17.10 6.67
N LYS A 64 -3.87 16.84 7.82
CA LYS A 64 -2.57 16.17 7.90
C LYS A 64 -2.73 14.80 8.53
N LEU A 65 -1.99 13.84 8.02
CA LEU A 65 -1.93 12.52 8.62
C LEU A 65 -1.19 12.62 9.96
N GLY A 66 -1.81 12.13 11.01
CA GLY A 66 -1.25 12.16 12.36
C GLY A 66 -0.76 10.81 12.84
N ALA A 67 0.09 10.84 13.88
CA ALA A 67 0.68 9.61 14.42
C ALA A 67 -0.35 8.69 15.05
N VAL A 68 -1.36 9.24 15.72
CA VAL A 68 -2.38 8.44 16.40
C VAL A 68 -3.19 7.62 15.39
N GLU A 69 -3.67 8.26 14.33
CA GLU A 69 -4.45 7.62 13.29
C GLU A 69 -3.63 6.56 12.55
N LEU A 70 -2.39 6.89 12.24
CA LEU A 70 -1.50 5.95 11.54
C LEU A 70 -1.21 4.72 12.41
N LYS A 71 -0.91 4.91 13.68
CA LYS A 71 -0.67 3.80 14.61
C LYS A 71 -1.87 2.88 14.74
N LYS A 72 -3.07 3.45 14.83
CA LYS A 72 -4.30 2.67 14.89
C LYS A 72 -4.46 1.79 13.66
N PHE A 73 -4.19 2.36 12.50
CA PHE A 73 -4.27 1.62 11.24
C PHE A 73 -3.26 0.46 11.21
N ILE A 74 -2.02 0.73 11.62
CA ILE A 74 -0.96 -0.28 11.65
C ILE A 74 -1.30 -1.41 12.61
N VAL A 75 -1.74 -1.09 13.83
CA VAL A 75 -2.09 -2.10 14.82
C VAL A 75 -3.23 -2.99 14.32
N LYS A 76 -4.26 -2.38 13.78
CA LYS A 76 -5.42 -3.10 13.26
C LYS A 76 -5.05 -4.06 12.13
N ASN A 77 -4.04 -3.72 11.34
CA ASN A 77 -3.69 -4.47 10.12
C ASN A 77 -2.29 -5.10 10.20
N LEU A 78 -1.75 -5.25 11.39
CA LEU A 78 -0.38 -5.71 11.56
C LEU A 78 -0.13 -7.08 10.93
N ASP A 79 -1.07 -7.99 11.04
CA ASP A 79 -0.98 -9.32 10.44
C ASP A 79 -0.81 -9.25 8.92
N LYS A 80 -1.53 -8.33 8.27
CA LYS A 80 -1.45 -8.13 6.82
C LYS A 80 -0.18 -7.40 6.41
N LEU A 81 0.27 -6.46 7.24
CA LEU A 81 1.46 -5.65 6.97
C LEU A 81 2.76 -6.44 7.11
N ARG A 82 2.71 -7.62 7.73
CA ARG A 82 3.87 -8.50 7.86
C ARG A 82 4.17 -9.30 6.59
N HIS A 83 3.26 -9.28 5.62
CA HIS A 83 3.51 -9.92 4.34
C HIS A 83 4.70 -9.24 3.65
N PRO A 84 5.63 -10.00 3.04
CA PRO A 84 6.84 -9.42 2.42
C PRO A 84 6.56 -8.34 1.38
N ASP A 85 5.45 -8.44 0.66
CA ASP A 85 5.09 -7.49 -0.38
C ASP A 85 4.23 -6.34 0.12
N ALA A 86 3.85 -6.35 1.41
CA ALA A 86 2.91 -5.37 1.95
C ALA A 86 3.56 -4.05 2.29
N ASN A 87 2.85 -2.98 2.00
CA ASN A 87 3.25 -1.62 2.29
C ASN A 87 2.04 -0.84 2.78
N LEU A 88 2.30 0.22 3.53
CA LEU A 88 1.28 1.21 3.83
C LEU A 88 1.07 2.05 2.59
N GLY A 89 -0.15 2.08 2.10
CA GLY A 89 -0.55 2.97 1.03
C GLY A 89 -1.35 4.13 1.62
N GLY A 90 -1.10 5.32 1.16
CA GLY A 90 -1.84 6.47 1.61
C GLY A 90 -1.95 7.52 0.52
N TRP A 91 -3.09 8.19 0.50
CA TRP A 91 -3.34 9.21 -0.50
C TRP A 91 -4.29 10.26 0.05
N LYS A 92 -3.91 11.51 -0.11
CA LYS A 92 -4.79 12.62 0.23
C LYS A 92 -5.60 12.98 -0.99
N ASN A 93 -6.91 12.78 -0.91
CA ASN A 93 -7.81 13.07 -2.00
C ASN A 93 -8.02 14.59 -2.09
N PRO A 94 -7.63 15.24 -3.18
CA PRO A 94 -7.81 16.69 -3.30
C PRO A 94 -9.26 17.12 -3.38
N GLU A 95 -10.17 16.21 -3.73
CA GLU A 95 -11.59 16.55 -3.84
C GLU A 95 -12.26 16.69 -2.48
N ASP A 96 -11.95 15.81 -1.53
CA ASP A 96 -12.57 15.85 -0.20
C ASP A 96 -11.61 16.21 0.92
N GLY A 97 -10.31 16.32 0.63
CA GLY A 97 -9.29 16.68 1.61
C GLY A 97 -9.01 15.60 2.65
N LYS A 98 -9.50 14.40 2.44
CA LYS A 98 -9.33 13.29 3.39
C LYS A 98 -8.18 12.39 3.01
N TRP A 99 -7.60 11.73 4.00
CA TRP A 99 -6.59 10.72 3.80
C TRP A 99 -7.23 9.34 3.65
N TYR A 100 -6.85 8.63 2.59
CA TYR A 100 -7.26 7.26 2.34
C TYR A 100 -6.06 6.36 2.58
N LEU A 101 -6.16 5.50 3.59
CA LEU A 101 -5.09 4.56 3.92
C LEU A 101 -5.50 3.16 3.49
N ASP A 102 -4.55 2.43 2.90
CA ASP A 102 -4.78 1.05 2.52
C ASP A 102 -3.51 0.23 2.72
N ILE A 103 -3.61 -1.05 2.42
CA ILE A 103 -2.46 -1.95 2.41
C ILE A 103 -2.19 -2.28 0.95
N SER A 104 -1.07 -1.81 0.44
CA SER A 104 -0.67 -2.04 -0.94
C SER A 104 0.35 -3.15 -1.01
N HIS A 105 0.17 -4.07 -1.95
CA HIS A 105 1.21 -5.01 -2.32
C HIS A 105 1.97 -4.43 -3.49
N VAL A 106 3.28 -4.47 -3.42
CA VAL A 106 4.15 -3.99 -4.50
C VAL A 106 4.97 -5.16 -5.00
N GLY A 107 4.78 -5.51 -6.26
CA GLY A 107 5.50 -6.60 -6.89
C GLY A 107 6.42 -6.09 -8.00
N LYS A 108 7.23 -6.99 -8.50
CA LYS A 108 8.14 -6.71 -9.61
C LYS A 108 7.37 -6.39 -10.88
N TYR A 109 8.05 -5.76 -11.83
CA TYR A 109 7.54 -5.59 -13.18
C TYR A 109 7.55 -6.96 -13.87
N SER A 110 6.47 -7.69 -13.74
CA SER A 110 6.31 -9.02 -14.31
C SER A 110 4.84 -9.35 -14.52
N LYS A 111 4.58 -10.28 -15.44
CA LYS A 111 3.21 -10.77 -15.64
C LYS A 111 2.65 -11.46 -14.40
N ASP A 112 3.52 -12.02 -13.54
CA ASP A 112 3.08 -12.66 -12.31
C ASP A 112 2.44 -11.69 -11.35
N THR A 113 2.93 -10.45 -11.29
CA THR A 113 2.33 -9.42 -10.44
C THR A 113 0.94 -9.04 -10.95
N ILE A 114 0.77 -8.94 -12.26
CA ILE A 114 -0.54 -8.69 -12.87
C ILE A 114 -1.50 -9.85 -12.54
N LYS A 115 -1.01 -11.08 -12.65
CA LYS A 115 -1.79 -12.28 -12.34
C LYS A 115 -2.27 -12.25 -10.87
N LYS A 116 -1.39 -11.90 -9.94
CA LYS A 116 -1.76 -11.79 -8.52
C LYS A 116 -2.83 -10.74 -8.29
N ALA A 117 -2.74 -9.61 -8.97
CA ALA A 117 -3.74 -8.55 -8.87
C ALA A 117 -5.10 -9.03 -9.40
N GLN A 118 -5.12 -9.74 -10.51
CA GLN A 118 -6.36 -10.29 -11.06
C GLN A 118 -6.94 -11.37 -10.15
N GLN A 119 -6.11 -12.20 -9.54
CA GLN A 119 -6.55 -13.19 -8.55
C GLN A 119 -7.18 -12.51 -7.32
N ALA A 120 -6.71 -11.32 -6.99
CA ALA A 120 -7.29 -10.50 -5.91
C ALA A 120 -8.44 -9.62 -6.41
N LYS A 121 -8.92 -9.86 -7.62
CA LYS A 121 -10.06 -9.16 -8.23
C LYS A 121 -9.89 -7.65 -8.30
N GLN A 122 -8.66 -7.22 -8.62
CA GLN A 122 -8.36 -5.80 -8.75
C GLN A 122 -8.79 -5.27 -10.12
N LEU A 123 -9.45 -4.12 -10.11
CA LEU A 123 -9.87 -3.47 -11.36
C LEU A 123 -8.69 -2.80 -12.06
N ALA A 124 -7.67 -2.44 -11.29
CA ALA A 124 -6.48 -1.78 -11.83
C ALA A 124 -5.28 -2.05 -10.94
N VAL A 125 -4.12 -1.89 -11.53
CA VAL A 125 -2.85 -1.82 -10.80
C VAL A 125 -2.22 -0.46 -11.06
N PHE A 126 -1.22 -0.10 -10.29
CA PHE A 126 -0.59 1.20 -10.37
C PHE A 126 0.93 1.03 -10.58
N ASP A 127 1.46 1.69 -11.61
CA ASP A 127 2.91 1.72 -11.83
C ASP A 127 3.50 2.84 -10.99
N LEU A 128 4.26 2.50 -9.97
CA LEU A 128 4.82 3.47 -9.03
C LEU A 128 5.84 4.41 -9.69
N LYS A 129 6.51 3.96 -10.75
CA LYS A 129 7.54 4.77 -11.41
C LYS A 129 6.94 5.87 -12.28
N THR A 130 5.87 5.56 -13.00
CA THR A 130 5.25 6.51 -13.95
C THR A 130 3.98 7.15 -13.40
N PHE A 131 3.46 6.65 -12.28
CA PHE A 131 2.19 7.04 -11.68
C PHE A 131 0.99 6.77 -12.59
N LYS A 132 1.11 5.78 -13.47
CA LYS A 132 0.01 5.37 -14.34
C LYS A 132 -0.84 4.30 -13.69
N GLU A 133 -2.14 4.45 -13.82
CA GLU A 133 -3.10 3.40 -13.49
C GLU A 133 -3.28 2.52 -14.73
N ILE A 134 -3.23 1.21 -14.53
CA ILE A 134 -3.35 0.23 -15.61
C ILE A 134 -4.53 -0.68 -15.30
N LYS A 135 -5.52 -0.66 -16.15
CA LYS A 135 -6.73 -1.46 -15.95
C LYS A 135 -6.41 -2.96 -16.09
N THR A 136 -6.92 -3.77 -15.17
CA THR A 136 -6.69 -5.22 -15.16
C THR A 136 -7.98 -6.03 -15.14
N GLY A 137 -9.08 -5.43 -14.73
CA GLY A 137 -10.34 -6.12 -14.62
C GLY A 137 -11.53 -5.23 -14.77
N ASP A 138 -12.69 -5.86 -14.79
CA ASP A 138 -13.96 -5.16 -14.93
C ASP A 138 -15.01 -5.90 -14.12
N ILE A 139 -16.11 -5.23 -13.82
CA ILE A 139 -17.26 -5.85 -13.17
C ILE A 139 -18.38 -5.93 -14.17
N LYS A 140 -18.82 -7.15 -14.46
CA LYS A 140 -19.95 -7.42 -15.37
C LYS A 140 -20.95 -8.29 -14.63
N ASP A 141 -22.19 -7.84 -14.56
CA ASP A 141 -23.28 -8.55 -13.87
C ASP A 141 -22.89 -8.94 -12.43
N GLY A 142 -22.21 -8.01 -11.74
CA GLY A 142 -21.76 -8.23 -10.37
C GLY A 142 -20.57 -9.15 -10.22
N LYS A 143 -19.98 -9.59 -11.33
CA LYS A 143 -18.84 -10.52 -11.31
C LYS A 143 -17.57 -9.87 -11.83
N TYR A 144 -16.46 -10.18 -11.18
CA TYR A 144 -15.15 -9.74 -11.64
C TYR A 144 -14.75 -10.50 -12.91
N THR A 145 -14.28 -9.78 -13.91
CA THR A 145 -13.80 -10.36 -15.15
C THR A 145 -12.46 -9.69 -15.50
N PRO A 146 -11.39 -10.47 -15.69
CA PRO A 146 -10.14 -9.90 -16.23
C PRO A 146 -10.39 -9.32 -17.62
N ILE A 147 -9.80 -8.16 -17.92
CA ILE A 147 -9.97 -7.54 -19.24
C ILE A 147 -9.13 -8.22 -20.32
N ALA A 148 -8.06 -8.89 -19.91
CA ALA A 148 -7.13 -9.62 -20.79
C ALA A 148 -6.28 -10.53 -19.93
N SER A 149 -5.46 -11.38 -20.55
CA SER A 149 -4.53 -12.23 -19.80
C SER A 149 -3.45 -11.37 -19.13
N PRO A 150 -2.85 -11.86 -18.03
CA PRO A 150 -1.74 -11.14 -17.39
C PRO A 150 -0.61 -10.84 -18.37
N GLU A 151 -0.30 -11.78 -19.25
CA GLU A 151 0.76 -11.62 -20.24
C GLU A 151 0.44 -10.50 -21.23
N ALA A 152 -0.79 -10.46 -21.74
CA ALA A 152 -1.21 -9.43 -22.69
C ALA A 152 -1.15 -8.04 -22.06
N ILE A 153 -1.64 -7.90 -20.83
CA ILE A 153 -1.59 -6.62 -20.11
C ILE A 153 -0.14 -6.19 -19.88
N TYR A 154 0.67 -7.12 -19.41
CA TYR A 154 2.07 -6.82 -19.14
C TYR A 154 2.81 -6.38 -20.39
N ASN A 155 2.65 -7.12 -21.49
CA ASN A 155 3.32 -6.81 -22.75
C ASN A 155 2.89 -5.45 -23.32
N GLU A 156 1.61 -5.11 -23.20
CA GLU A 156 1.12 -3.82 -23.68
C GLU A 156 1.73 -2.64 -22.93
N HIS A 157 1.85 -2.74 -21.60
CA HIS A 157 2.24 -1.61 -20.76
C HIS A 157 3.71 -1.59 -20.35
N PHE A 158 4.35 -2.75 -20.27
CA PHE A 158 5.71 -2.89 -19.73
C PHE A 158 6.68 -3.63 -20.67
N GLY A 159 6.19 -4.25 -21.73
CA GLY A 159 6.98 -5.14 -22.58
C GLY A 159 7.85 -4.47 -23.62
N LYS A 160 8.12 -3.19 -23.46
CA LYS A 160 8.89 -2.42 -24.46
C LYS A 160 10.37 -2.33 -24.13
#